data_39f2d55ba877a99a8b55143249bb096a
#
_entry.id   39f2d55ba877a99a8b55143249bb096a
#
_cell.length_a   1.000
_cell.length_b   1.000
_cell.length_c   1.000
_cell.angle_alpha   90.00
_cell.angle_beta   90.00
_cell.angle_gamma   90.00
#
_symmetry.space_group_name_H-M   'P 1'
#
loop_
_entity.id
_entity.type
_entity.pdbx_description
1 polymer ?
#
loop_
_entity_poly.entity_id
_entity_poly.type
_entity_poly.pdbx_seq_one_letter_code
_entity_poly.pdbx_strand_id
1 'polypeptide(L)'
;VAGFMQPATEAQNVLGMIPMSHGLILAGILFAIGLCGVMVRRNFLFMLMSLEIMMNATALAFVVAGSRWVDPDGQIMFIFILTLAAAEAAIGLAILLRFYHQRGHLDVDSANEMKG
;
A
#
# COMPACT_ATOMS: atom_id res chain seq x y z
N VAL A 1 -31.79 -17.84 -15.15
CA VAL A 1 -30.38 -18.14 -14.97
C VAL A 1 -29.51 -17.09 -15.65
N ALA A 2 -29.89 -16.71 -16.89
CA ALA A 2 -29.17 -15.67 -17.59
C ALA A 2 -29.24 -14.32 -16.88
N GLY A 3 -30.41 -13.99 -16.30
CA GLY A 3 -30.58 -12.75 -15.54
C GLY A 3 -29.76 -12.74 -14.26
N PHE A 4 -29.54 -13.90 -13.65
CA PHE A 4 -28.73 -14.02 -12.47
C PHE A 4 -27.25 -13.71 -12.75
N MET A 5 -26.79 -14.09 -13.95
CA MET A 5 -25.39 -13.89 -14.33
C MET A 5 -25.10 -12.48 -14.84
N GLN A 6 -26.13 -11.71 -15.21
CA GLN A 6 -25.95 -10.39 -15.80
C GLN A 6 -25.15 -9.41 -14.95
N PRO A 7 -25.41 -9.28 -13.62
CA PRO A 7 -24.64 -8.30 -12.82
C PRO A 7 -23.15 -8.59 -12.83
N ALA A 8 -22.74 -9.86 -12.73
CA ALA A 8 -21.33 -10.21 -12.77
C ALA A 8 -20.73 -9.94 -14.15
N THR A 9 -21.50 -10.21 -15.21
CA THR A 9 -21.05 -9.95 -16.58
C THR A 9 -20.87 -8.45 -16.82
N GLU A 10 -21.81 -7.65 -16.34
CA GLU A 10 -21.72 -6.19 -16.48
C GLU A 10 -20.53 -5.64 -15.73
N ALA A 11 -20.27 -6.13 -14.51
CA ALA A 11 -19.11 -5.72 -13.74
C ALA A 11 -17.82 -6.06 -14.46
N GLN A 12 -17.73 -7.26 -15.03
CA GLN A 12 -16.58 -7.67 -15.81
C GLN A 12 -16.39 -6.81 -17.05
N ASN A 13 -17.48 -6.45 -17.71
CA ASN A 13 -17.41 -5.60 -18.90
C ASN A 13 -16.91 -4.20 -18.54
N VAL A 14 -17.39 -3.64 -17.42
CA VAL A 14 -16.93 -2.34 -16.94
C VAL A 14 -15.44 -2.37 -16.63
N LEU A 15 -15.00 -3.42 -15.94
CA LEU A 15 -13.58 -3.59 -15.62
C LEU A 15 -12.73 -3.77 -16.88
N GLY A 16 -13.27 -4.49 -17.88
CA GLY A 16 -12.59 -4.66 -19.16
C GLY A 16 -12.51 -3.37 -19.98
N MET A 17 -13.41 -2.42 -19.74
CA MET A 17 -13.39 -1.13 -20.39
C MET A 17 -12.35 -0.18 -19.82
N ILE A 18 -11.92 -0.40 -18.59
CA ILE A 18 -10.89 0.41 -17.96
C ILE A 18 -9.53 -0.08 -18.45
N PRO A 19 -8.75 0.75 -19.17
CA PRO A 19 -7.44 0.34 -19.61
C PRO A 19 -6.53 0.02 -18.43
N MET A 20 -5.68 -0.98 -18.56
CA MET A 20 -4.70 -1.31 -17.56
C MET A 20 -3.82 -0.10 -17.23
N SER A 21 -3.57 0.74 -18.23
CA SER A 21 -2.77 1.94 -18.03
C SER A 21 -3.36 2.87 -16.98
N HIS A 22 -4.69 2.97 -16.89
CA HIS A 22 -5.33 3.81 -15.87
C HIS A 22 -5.06 3.32 -14.46
N GLY A 23 -5.15 2.01 -14.26
CA GLY A 23 -4.84 1.41 -12.98
C GLY A 23 -3.37 1.57 -12.61
N LEU A 24 -2.47 1.38 -13.57
CA LEU A 24 -1.05 1.54 -13.33
C LEU A 24 -0.67 3.00 -13.09
N ILE A 25 -1.32 3.94 -13.76
CA ILE A 25 -1.10 5.36 -13.52
C ILE A 25 -1.52 5.70 -12.08
N LEU A 26 -2.68 5.21 -11.65
CA LEU A 26 -3.15 5.44 -10.29
C LEU A 26 -2.17 4.86 -9.28
N ALA A 27 -1.70 3.63 -9.51
CA ALA A 27 -0.72 3.00 -8.65
C ALA A 27 0.57 3.81 -8.60
N GLY A 28 1.02 4.31 -9.76
CA GLY A 28 2.22 5.14 -9.85
C GLY A 28 2.08 6.45 -9.08
N ILE A 29 0.93 7.09 -9.19
CA ILE A 29 0.65 8.33 -8.47
C ILE A 29 0.66 8.09 -6.96
N LEU A 30 -0.01 7.02 -6.51
CA LEU A 30 -0.06 6.69 -5.10
C LEU A 30 1.33 6.36 -4.56
N PHE A 31 2.12 5.61 -5.34
CA PHE A 31 3.48 5.29 -4.96
C PHE A 31 4.33 6.56 -4.84
N ALA A 32 4.19 7.47 -5.79
CA ALA A 32 4.92 8.73 -5.77
C ALA A 32 4.55 9.57 -4.55
N ILE A 33 3.25 9.63 -4.22
CA ILE A 33 2.79 10.36 -3.04
C ILE A 33 3.38 9.74 -1.77
N GLY A 34 3.36 8.41 -1.67
CA GLY A 34 3.93 7.72 -0.52
C GLY A 34 5.43 7.96 -0.40
N LEU A 35 6.14 7.90 -1.51
CA LEU A 35 7.58 8.15 -1.54
C LEU A 35 7.90 9.57 -1.11
N CYS A 36 7.15 10.55 -1.60
CA CYS A 36 7.32 11.93 -1.18
C CYS A 36 7.08 12.09 0.33
N GLY A 37 6.06 11.41 0.84
CA GLY A 37 5.76 11.45 2.26
C GLY A 37 6.92 10.94 3.11
N VAL A 38 7.54 9.84 2.69
CA VAL A 38 8.70 9.28 3.40
C VAL A 38 9.87 10.26 3.37
N MET A 39 10.10 10.90 2.23
CA MET A 39 11.26 11.77 2.07
C MET A 39 11.10 13.13 2.77
N VAL A 40 9.86 13.63 2.82
CA VAL A 40 9.61 14.99 3.32
C VAL A 40 9.35 15.01 4.82
N ARG A 41 8.66 14.02 5.35
CA ARG A 41 8.27 13.99 6.74
C ARG A 41 9.26 13.20 7.59
N ARG A 42 9.60 13.75 8.75
CA ARG A 42 10.51 13.10 9.70
C ARG A 42 9.80 12.47 10.87
N ASN A 43 8.48 12.65 10.94
CA ASN A 43 7.67 12.02 11.98
C ASN A 43 7.56 10.52 11.69
N PHE A 44 7.86 9.70 12.68
CA PHE A 44 7.87 8.25 12.51
C PHE A 44 6.52 7.71 12.08
N LEU A 45 5.45 8.24 12.66
CA LEU A 45 4.09 7.81 12.30
C LEU A 45 3.77 8.14 10.84
N PHE A 46 4.16 9.33 10.38
CA PHE A 46 3.96 9.73 9.00
C PHE A 46 4.76 8.85 8.05
N MET A 47 5.98 8.50 8.43
CA MET A 47 6.80 7.60 7.63
C MET A 47 6.13 6.23 7.49
N LEU A 48 5.58 5.73 8.59
CA LEU A 48 4.88 4.45 8.60
C LEU A 48 3.66 4.50 7.70
N MET A 49 2.86 5.56 7.79
CA MET A 49 1.70 5.75 6.93
C MET A 49 2.08 5.84 5.45
N SER A 50 3.17 6.55 5.16
CA SER A 50 3.64 6.71 3.79
C SER A 50 4.10 5.38 3.20
N LEU A 51 4.78 4.55 3.99
CA LEU A 51 5.17 3.22 3.57
C LEU A 51 3.95 2.35 3.27
N GLU A 52 2.90 2.47 4.09
CA GLU A 52 1.66 1.75 3.84
C GLU A 52 1.02 2.16 2.53
N ILE A 53 1.02 3.45 2.22
CA ILE A 53 0.51 3.93 0.93
C ILE A 53 1.33 3.35 -0.21
N MET A 54 2.64 3.30 -0.08
CA MET A 54 3.51 2.73 -1.10
C MET A 54 3.24 1.24 -1.32
N MET A 55 3.06 0.49 -0.25
CA MET A 55 2.76 -0.94 -0.35
C MET A 55 1.38 -1.18 -0.96
N ASN A 56 0.40 -0.36 -0.60
CA ASN A 56 -0.92 -0.43 -1.20
C ASN A 56 -0.86 -0.14 -2.70
N ALA A 57 -0.05 0.84 -3.11
CA ALA A 57 0.13 1.16 -4.52
C ALA A 57 0.75 -0.02 -5.27
N THR A 58 1.74 -0.67 -4.69
CA THR A 58 2.37 -1.85 -5.27
C THR A 58 1.37 -2.99 -5.41
N ALA A 59 0.57 -3.22 -4.37
CA ALA A 59 -0.47 -4.24 -4.40
C ALA A 59 -1.50 -3.96 -5.50
N LEU A 60 -1.91 -2.72 -5.64
CA LEU A 60 -2.83 -2.31 -6.70
C LEU A 60 -2.25 -2.59 -8.08
N ALA A 61 -0.96 -2.30 -8.27
CA ALA A 61 -0.30 -2.54 -9.54
C ALA A 61 -0.32 -4.04 -9.90
N PHE A 62 -0.07 -4.91 -8.93
CA PHE A 62 -0.12 -6.35 -9.16
C PHE A 62 -1.53 -6.84 -9.49
N VAL A 63 -2.53 -6.32 -8.80
CA VAL A 63 -3.93 -6.71 -9.07
C VAL A 63 -4.34 -6.28 -10.47
N VAL A 64 -3.99 -5.04 -10.84
CA VAL A 64 -4.34 -4.51 -12.17
C VAL A 64 -3.64 -5.30 -13.26
N ALA A 65 -2.36 -5.57 -13.10
CA ALA A 65 -1.59 -6.32 -14.08
C ALA A 65 -2.11 -7.76 -14.20
N GLY A 66 -2.41 -8.39 -13.07
CA GLY A 66 -2.92 -9.76 -13.06
C GLY A 66 -4.30 -9.87 -13.71
N SER A 67 -5.16 -8.88 -13.52
CA SER A 67 -6.50 -8.92 -14.10
C SER A 67 -6.45 -8.84 -15.63
N ARG A 68 -5.47 -8.14 -16.18
CA ARG A 68 -5.31 -8.02 -17.64
C ARG A 68 -5.05 -9.38 -18.28
N TRP A 69 -4.23 -10.20 -17.64
CA TRP A 69 -3.81 -11.49 -18.18
C TRP A 69 -4.66 -12.65 -17.67
N VAL A 70 -5.70 -12.35 -16.89
CA VAL A 70 -6.54 -13.37 -16.24
C VAL A 70 -5.66 -14.36 -15.46
N ASP A 71 -4.65 -13.82 -14.80
CA ASP A 71 -3.62 -14.59 -14.11
C ASP A 71 -3.83 -14.43 -12.59
N PRO A 72 -3.97 -15.54 -11.85
CA PRO A 72 -4.16 -15.47 -10.40
C PRO A 72 -2.90 -15.02 -9.66
N ASP A 73 -1.74 -15.01 -10.32
CA ASP A 73 -0.49 -14.62 -9.67
C ASP A 73 -0.53 -13.20 -9.14
N GLY A 74 -1.25 -12.29 -9.82
CA GLY A 74 -1.41 -10.92 -9.33
C GLY A 74 -2.12 -10.85 -8.01
N GLN A 75 -3.16 -11.68 -7.82
CA GLN A 75 -3.89 -11.75 -6.57
C GLN A 75 -3.08 -12.43 -5.47
N ILE A 76 -2.29 -13.43 -5.84
CA ILE A 76 -1.38 -14.08 -4.89
C ILE A 76 -0.36 -13.07 -4.38
N MET A 77 0.22 -12.28 -5.27
CA MET A 77 1.16 -11.23 -4.90
C MET A 77 0.50 -10.17 -4.03
N PHE A 78 -0.76 -9.84 -4.32
CA PHE A 78 -1.53 -8.92 -3.48
C PHE A 78 -1.61 -9.43 -2.04
N ILE A 79 -1.92 -10.71 -1.86
CA ILE A 79 -2.01 -11.32 -0.53
C ILE A 79 -0.66 -11.30 0.17
N PHE A 80 0.43 -11.58 -0.54
CA PHE A 80 1.77 -11.50 0.02
C PHE A 80 2.10 -10.10 0.50
N ILE A 81 1.80 -9.10 -0.32
CA ILE A 81 2.08 -7.70 0.02
C ILE A 81 1.22 -7.28 1.21
N LEU A 82 -0.03 -7.70 1.25
CA LEU A 82 -0.92 -7.40 2.36
C LEU A 82 -0.40 -8.00 3.66
N THR A 83 0.09 -9.24 3.61
CA THR A 83 0.68 -9.90 4.77
C THR A 83 1.93 -9.18 5.25
N LEU A 84 2.80 -8.79 4.32
CA LEU A 84 4.00 -8.01 4.64
C LEU A 84 3.63 -6.66 5.25
N ALA A 85 2.64 -5.99 4.69
CA ALA A 85 2.18 -4.71 5.20
C ALA A 85 1.66 -4.84 6.62
N ALA A 86 0.90 -5.89 6.90
CA ALA A 86 0.38 -6.13 8.24
C ALA A 86 1.51 -6.40 9.24
N ALA A 87 2.48 -7.22 8.86
CA ALA A 87 3.63 -7.51 9.70
C ALA A 87 4.47 -6.26 9.95
N GLU A 88 4.69 -5.48 8.92
CA GLU A 88 5.45 -4.23 9.02
C GLU A 88 4.74 -3.22 9.91
N ALA A 89 3.42 -3.10 9.78
CA ALA A 89 2.63 -2.23 10.62
C ALA A 89 2.71 -2.65 12.09
N ALA A 90 2.63 -3.96 12.36
CA ALA A 90 2.71 -4.46 13.73
C ALA A 90 4.07 -4.15 14.34
N ILE A 91 5.15 -4.43 13.62
CA ILE A 91 6.51 -4.14 14.10
C ILE A 91 6.71 -2.64 14.26
N GLY A 92 6.24 -1.85 13.29
CA GLY A 92 6.38 -0.40 13.32
C GLY A 92 5.65 0.21 14.50
N LEU A 93 4.44 -0.26 14.78
CA LEU A 93 3.69 0.23 15.93
C LEU A 93 4.34 -0.15 17.24
N ALA A 94 4.92 -1.35 17.34
CA ALA A 94 5.63 -1.77 18.54
C ALA A 94 6.84 -0.88 18.79
N ILE A 95 7.60 -0.57 17.75
CA ILE A 95 8.75 0.33 17.85
C ILE A 95 8.28 1.72 18.22
N LEU A 96 7.20 2.19 17.63
CA LEU A 96 6.63 3.51 17.89
C LEU A 96 6.23 3.64 19.34
N LEU A 97 5.54 2.65 19.89
CA LEU A 97 5.11 2.67 21.30
C LEU A 97 6.31 2.72 22.24
N ARG A 98 7.32 1.91 21.96
CA ARG A 98 8.53 1.90 22.78
C ARG A 98 9.24 3.24 22.71
N PHE A 99 9.33 3.80 21.53
CA PHE A 99 9.94 5.09 21.29
C PHE A 99 9.20 6.19 22.05
N TYR A 100 7.88 6.17 21.96
CA TYR A 100 7.02 7.14 22.63
C TYR A 100 7.20 7.08 24.15
N HIS A 101 7.28 5.88 24.69
CA HIS A 101 7.49 5.69 26.14
C HIS A 101 8.81 6.27 26.60
N GLN A 102 9.85 6.15 25.79
CA GLN A 102 11.17 6.65 26.17
C GLN A 102 11.32 8.15 25.99
N ARG A 103 10.65 8.70 24.97
CA ARG A 103 10.90 10.07 24.53
C ARG A 103 9.75 11.02 24.71
N GLY A 104 8.53 10.51 24.67
CA GLY A 104 7.35 11.34 24.72
C GLY A 104 7.02 12.05 23.41
N HIS A 105 7.77 11.80 22.33
CA HIS A 105 7.44 12.34 21.02
C HIS A 105 7.92 11.40 19.91
N LEU A 106 7.48 11.67 18.66
CA LEU A 106 7.61 10.76 17.55
C LEU A 106 8.66 11.19 16.52
N ASP A 107 9.50 12.14 16.84
CA ASP A 107 10.45 12.70 15.88
C ASP A 107 11.65 11.78 15.70
N VAL A 108 11.96 11.45 14.44
CA VAL A 108 13.10 10.60 14.09
C VAL A 108 14.42 11.27 14.46
N ASP A 109 14.47 12.59 14.39
CA ASP A 109 15.67 13.35 14.76
C ASP A 109 16.03 13.15 16.23
N SER A 110 15.03 12.95 17.10
CA SER A 110 15.29 12.64 18.50
C SER A 110 16.00 11.30 18.67
N ALA A 111 15.70 10.32 17.81
CA ALA A 111 16.39 9.04 17.83
C ALA A 111 17.86 9.21 17.44
N ASN A 112 18.13 10.09 16.49
CA ASN A 112 19.49 10.36 16.07
C ASN A 112 20.30 11.04 17.18
N GLU A 113 19.67 11.92 17.93
CA GLU A 113 20.31 12.56 19.09
C GLU A 113 20.69 11.53 20.14
N MET A 114 19.90 10.50 20.32
CA MET A 114 20.21 9.44 21.27
C MET A 114 21.46 8.65 20.89
N LYS A 115 21.72 8.53 19.59
CA LYS A 115 22.88 7.82 19.11
C LYS A 115 24.18 8.60 19.29
N GLY A 116 24.06 9.91 19.27
CA GLY A 116 25.18 10.80 19.50
C GLY A 116 25.48 10.90 20.97
#